data_4c5256db5ecd9c225121bdc72019e538
#
_entry.id   4c5256db5ecd9c225121bdc72019e538
#
_cell.length_a   1.000
_cell.length_b   1.000
_cell.length_c   1.000
_cell.angle_alpha   90.00
_cell.angle_beta   90.00
_cell.angle_gamma   90.00
#
_symmetry.space_group_name_H-M   'P 1'
#
loop_
_entity.id
_entity.type
_entity.pdbx_description
1 polymer ?
#
loop_
_entity_poly.entity_id
_entity_poly.type
_entity_poly.pdbx_seq_one_letter_code
_entity_poly.pdbx_strand_id
1 'polypeptide(L)'
;MMITREKEALMVAKMIWRDIKKGTNEAVWQSWFVTDPCATLIPWYFDEQHRPTMELPAIKMTVRGFRFHGNVYVAHDRLIDKFHIFASTPDKGFTHPVSGEPMARIPKLLDEFINVTGPMEGEKNHCLQVN
;
A
#
# COMPACT_ATOMS: atom_id res chain seq x y z
N MET A 1 12.41 -2.69 -24.43
CA MET A 1 13.43 -2.61 -23.36
C MET A 1 12.90 -1.79 -22.21
N MET A 2 13.13 -2.26 -20.99
CA MET A 2 12.66 -1.57 -19.81
C MET A 2 13.57 -0.41 -19.49
N ILE A 3 13.02 0.75 -19.17
CA ILE A 3 13.84 1.90 -18.82
C ILE A 3 14.34 1.74 -17.38
N THR A 4 15.34 2.52 -17.00
CA THR A 4 15.98 2.41 -15.69
C THR A 4 15.00 2.56 -14.55
N ARG A 5 14.07 3.50 -14.67
CA ARG A 5 13.07 3.75 -13.64
C ARG A 5 12.18 2.51 -13.40
N GLU A 6 11.79 1.85 -14.49
CA GLU A 6 10.97 0.66 -14.38
C GLU A 6 11.73 -0.52 -13.81
N LYS A 7 13.02 -0.63 -14.16
CA LYS A 7 13.87 -1.68 -13.58
C LYS A 7 14.02 -1.48 -12.08
N GLU A 8 14.22 -0.23 -11.66
CA GLU A 8 14.34 0.08 -10.24
C GLU A 8 13.04 -0.25 -9.50
N ALA A 9 11.91 0.11 -10.09
CA ALA A 9 10.62 -0.17 -9.49
C ALA A 9 10.42 -1.68 -9.30
N LEU A 10 10.80 -2.47 -10.29
CA LEU A 10 10.68 -3.92 -10.19
C LEU A 10 11.58 -4.48 -9.08
N MET A 11 12.80 -4.00 -8.98
CA MET A 11 13.72 -4.45 -7.95
C MET A 11 13.20 -4.12 -6.56
N VAL A 12 12.73 -2.89 -6.37
CA VAL A 12 12.22 -2.46 -5.08
C VAL A 12 10.94 -3.24 -4.73
N ALA A 13 10.06 -3.45 -5.69
CA ALA A 13 8.83 -4.22 -5.45
C ALA A 13 9.15 -5.64 -5.01
N LYS A 14 10.15 -6.28 -5.63
CA LYS A 14 10.56 -7.62 -5.23
C LYS A 14 11.14 -7.65 -3.82
N MET A 15 11.89 -6.64 -3.44
CA MET A 15 12.43 -6.52 -2.09
C MET A 15 11.32 -6.38 -1.07
N ILE A 16 10.37 -5.50 -1.35
CA ILE A 16 9.25 -5.26 -0.45
C ILE A 16 8.42 -6.53 -0.31
N TRP A 17 8.13 -7.19 -1.41
CA TRP A 17 7.37 -8.44 -1.42
C TRP A 17 8.02 -9.48 -0.53
N ARG A 18 9.34 -9.68 -0.71
CA ARG A 18 10.08 -10.64 0.07
C ARG A 18 10.06 -10.29 1.56
N ASP A 19 10.27 -9.01 1.88
CA ASP A 19 10.35 -8.58 3.27
C ASP A 19 8.99 -8.68 3.96
N ILE A 20 7.91 -8.39 3.28
CA ILE A 20 6.57 -8.55 3.85
C ILE A 20 6.29 -10.02 4.13
N LYS A 21 6.59 -10.90 3.17
CA LYS A 21 6.34 -12.31 3.38
C LYS A 21 7.19 -12.86 4.52
N LYS A 22 8.45 -12.44 4.61
CA LYS A 22 9.33 -12.92 5.64
C LYS A 22 8.91 -12.44 7.01
N GLY A 23 8.35 -11.25 7.10
CA GLY A 23 7.91 -10.67 8.36
C GLY A 23 6.48 -11.00 8.74
N THR A 24 5.79 -11.83 7.97
CA THR A 24 4.39 -12.14 8.21
C THR A 24 4.23 -13.63 8.49
N ASN A 25 3.57 -13.94 9.61
CA ASN A 25 3.22 -15.30 9.96
C ASN A 25 2.40 -15.92 8.82
N GLU A 26 2.61 -17.20 8.54
CA GLU A 26 1.96 -17.82 7.39
C GLU A 26 0.44 -17.81 7.47
N ALA A 27 -0.11 -18.04 8.64
CA ALA A 27 -1.57 -18.03 8.80
C ALA A 27 -2.12 -16.64 8.51
N VAL A 28 -1.42 -15.60 8.94
CA VAL A 28 -1.83 -14.22 8.68
C VAL A 28 -1.72 -13.93 7.18
N TRP A 29 -0.60 -14.32 6.57
CA TRP A 29 -0.42 -14.12 5.14
C TRP A 29 -1.56 -14.77 4.35
N GLN A 30 -1.91 -16.01 4.71
CA GLN A 30 -2.97 -16.71 4.00
C GLN A 30 -4.32 -16.03 4.18
N SER A 31 -4.54 -15.38 5.33
CA SER A 31 -5.81 -14.71 5.58
C SER A 31 -6.03 -13.50 4.69
N TRP A 32 -5.00 -12.99 4.03
CA TRP A 32 -5.14 -11.84 3.14
C TRP A 32 -5.55 -12.25 1.73
N PHE A 33 -5.42 -13.53 1.38
CA PHE A 33 -5.76 -14.04 0.04
C PHE A 33 -5.10 -13.19 -1.05
N VAL A 34 -3.79 -13.02 -0.95
CA VAL A 34 -3.06 -12.16 -1.88
C VAL A 34 -3.03 -12.77 -3.28
N THR A 35 -3.38 -11.97 -4.27
CA THR A 35 -3.29 -12.35 -5.68
C THR A 35 -2.70 -11.20 -6.48
N ASP A 36 -2.26 -11.50 -7.68
CA ASP A 36 -1.85 -10.51 -8.68
C ASP A 36 -0.80 -9.51 -8.20
N PRO A 37 0.31 -9.98 -7.60
CA PRO A 37 1.36 -9.03 -7.21
C PRO A 37 2.02 -8.43 -8.44
N CYS A 38 2.23 -7.12 -8.44
CA CYS A 38 2.97 -6.50 -9.52
C CYS A 38 3.66 -5.23 -9.07
N ALA A 39 4.75 -4.88 -9.76
CA ALA A 39 5.46 -3.65 -9.48
C ALA A 39 4.69 -2.49 -10.09
N THR A 40 4.72 -1.35 -9.40
CA THR A 40 4.08 -0.16 -9.91
C THR A 40 4.81 1.07 -9.39
N LEU A 41 4.43 2.22 -9.90
CA LEU A 41 4.97 3.50 -9.47
C LEU A 41 3.81 4.36 -8.99
N ILE A 42 3.96 4.94 -7.80
CA ILE A 42 2.92 5.76 -7.20
C ILE A 42 3.33 7.23 -7.32
N PRO A 43 2.55 8.08 -8.00
CA PRO A 43 2.85 9.51 -8.06
C PRO A 43 2.73 10.12 -6.66
N TRP A 44 3.71 10.92 -6.27
CA TRP A 44 3.74 11.45 -4.92
C TRP A 44 4.45 12.78 -4.85
N TYR A 45 4.35 13.46 -3.71
CA TYR A 45 4.93 14.77 -3.48
C TYR A 45 4.47 15.75 -4.56
N PHE A 46 3.28 16.30 -4.35
CA PHE A 46 2.65 17.17 -5.34
C PHE A 46 3.11 18.61 -5.17
N ASP A 47 3.26 19.32 -6.28
CA ASP A 47 3.64 20.73 -6.27
C ASP A 47 2.40 21.61 -6.08
N GLU A 48 2.58 22.91 -6.22
CA GLU A 48 1.50 23.86 -6.00
C GLU A 48 0.35 23.71 -7.00
N GLN A 49 0.64 23.16 -8.16
CA GLN A 49 -0.39 22.91 -9.16
C GLN A 49 -0.92 21.49 -9.07
N HIS A 50 -0.64 20.80 -7.96
CA HIS A 50 -1.09 19.42 -7.73
C HIS A 50 -0.54 18.44 -8.76
N ARG A 51 0.65 18.69 -9.29
CA ARG A 51 1.34 17.76 -10.18
C ARG A 51 2.33 16.95 -9.37
N PRO A 52 2.42 15.64 -9.61
CA PRO A 52 3.38 14.84 -8.85
C PRO A 52 4.81 15.20 -9.22
N THR A 53 5.67 15.31 -8.22
CA THR A 53 7.07 15.64 -8.43
C THR A 53 7.98 14.43 -8.39
N MET A 54 7.47 13.28 -7.96
CA MET A 54 8.24 12.05 -8.01
C MET A 54 7.32 10.85 -8.05
N GLU A 55 7.90 9.69 -8.32
CA GLU A 55 7.16 8.44 -8.32
C GLU A 55 7.82 7.50 -7.33
N LEU A 56 7.03 6.85 -6.50
CA LEU A 56 7.53 5.91 -5.50
C LEU A 56 7.41 4.49 -6.05
N PRO A 57 8.48 3.71 -6.03
CA PRO A 57 8.39 2.31 -6.44
C PRO A 57 7.62 1.52 -5.39
N ALA A 58 6.74 0.65 -5.84
CA ALA A 58 5.81 -0.04 -4.94
C ALA A 58 5.47 -1.43 -5.46
N ILE A 59 5.02 -2.27 -4.52
CA ILE A 59 4.37 -3.53 -4.86
C ILE A 59 2.87 -3.33 -4.71
N LYS A 60 2.11 -3.74 -5.71
CA LYS A 60 0.65 -3.74 -5.66
C LYS A 60 0.19 -5.17 -5.45
N MET A 61 -0.75 -5.38 -4.56
CA MET A 61 -1.32 -6.71 -4.29
C MET A 61 -2.83 -6.58 -4.21
N THR A 62 -3.54 -7.54 -4.78
CA THR A 62 -4.99 -7.63 -4.59
C THR A 62 -5.23 -8.51 -3.37
N VAL A 63 -6.05 -8.06 -2.43
CA VAL A 63 -6.32 -8.79 -1.19
C VAL A 63 -7.82 -8.93 -0.95
N ARG A 64 -8.18 -9.97 -0.20
CA ARG A 64 -9.56 -10.18 0.21
C ARG A 64 -9.53 -10.60 1.67
N GLY A 65 -9.32 -9.65 2.55
CA GLY A 65 -9.27 -9.92 3.96
C GLY A 65 -10.64 -9.79 4.62
N PHE A 66 -10.64 -9.79 5.93
CA PHE A 66 -11.89 -9.75 6.68
C PHE A 66 -12.55 -8.38 6.61
N ARG A 67 -11.75 -7.31 6.51
CA ARG A 67 -12.30 -5.95 6.51
C ARG A 67 -12.04 -5.18 5.24
N PHE A 68 -11.13 -5.64 4.37
CA PHE A 68 -10.81 -4.91 3.16
C PHE A 68 -10.66 -5.85 1.99
N HIS A 69 -11.35 -5.55 0.90
CA HIS A 69 -11.21 -6.24 -0.38
C HIS A 69 -10.83 -5.19 -1.41
N GLY A 70 -9.69 -5.36 -2.04
CA GLY A 70 -9.26 -4.40 -3.05
C GLY A 70 -7.77 -4.49 -3.25
N ASN A 71 -7.16 -3.40 -3.71
CA ASN A 71 -5.72 -3.36 -3.94
C ASN A 71 -5.04 -2.64 -2.81
N VAL A 72 -3.92 -3.19 -2.33
CA VAL A 72 -3.05 -2.49 -1.39
C VAL A 72 -1.70 -2.31 -2.07
N TYR A 73 -1.04 -1.21 -1.75
CA TYR A 73 0.23 -0.85 -2.33
C TYR A 73 1.19 -0.55 -1.19
N VAL A 74 2.37 -1.13 -1.21
CA VAL A 74 3.42 -0.77 -0.25
C VAL A 74 4.52 -0.12 -1.04
N ALA A 75 4.77 1.15 -0.78
CA ALA A 75 5.68 1.97 -1.55
C ALA A 75 6.87 2.41 -0.72
N HIS A 76 8.05 2.46 -1.32
CA HIS A 76 9.24 2.96 -0.65
C HIS A 76 9.44 4.44 -0.98
N ASP A 77 9.57 5.24 0.05
CA ASP A 77 9.80 6.67 -0.08
C ASP A 77 11.26 6.95 0.22
N ARG A 78 12.04 7.21 -0.84
CA ARG A 78 13.47 7.40 -0.69
C ARG A 78 13.84 8.65 0.08
N LEU A 79 12.99 9.67 0.07
CA LEU A 79 13.33 10.92 0.73
C LEU A 79 13.41 10.75 2.24
N ILE A 80 12.60 9.89 2.80
CA ILE A 80 12.57 9.69 4.25
C ILE A 80 12.99 8.26 4.63
N ASP A 81 13.25 7.41 3.64
CA ASP A 81 13.62 6.01 3.83
C ASP A 81 12.58 5.28 4.70
N LYS A 82 11.33 5.45 4.37
CA LYS A 82 10.21 4.82 5.05
C LYS A 82 9.26 4.27 4.01
N PHE A 83 8.22 3.59 4.48
CA PHE A 83 7.26 2.96 3.59
C PHE A 83 5.87 3.52 3.84
N HIS A 84 5.10 3.60 2.77
CA HIS A 84 3.70 4.03 2.85
C HIS A 84 2.83 2.86 2.45
N ILE A 85 1.62 2.80 2.98
CA ILE A 85 0.60 1.88 2.49
C ILE A 85 -0.49 2.71 1.86
N PHE A 86 -0.81 2.39 0.60
CA PHE A 86 -1.94 2.99 -0.11
C PHE A 86 -2.94 1.87 -0.39
N ALA A 87 -4.18 2.23 -0.63
CA ALA A 87 -5.22 1.25 -0.93
C ALA A 87 -6.19 1.84 -1.93
N SER A 88 -6.80 0.97 -2.73
CA SER A 88 -7.81 1.42 -3.68
C SER A 88 -8.86 0.35 -3.89
N THR A 89 -10.08 0.79 -4.18
CA THR A 89 -11.15 -0.10 -4.60
C THR A 89 -11.79 0.54 -5.83
N PRO A 90 -12.51 -0.24 -6.64
CA PRO A 90 -13.12 0.34 -7.84
C PRO A 90 -14.08 1.49 -7.54
N ASP A 91 -14.76 1.43 -6.39
CA ASP A 91 -15.77 2.43 -6.09
C ASP A 91 -15.28 3.56 -5.19
N LYS A 92 -14.18 3.39 -4.47
CA LYS A 92 -13.77 4.42 -3.52
C LYS A 92 -12.47 5.11 -3.88
N GLY A 93 -11.81 4.66 -4.92
CA GLY A 93 -10.59 5.31 -5.36
C GLY A 93 -9.41 5.06 -4.43
N PHE A 94 -8.48 5.97 -4.43
CA PHE A 94 -7.17 5.78 -3.83
C PHE A 94 -7.12 6.44 -2.46
N THR A 95 -6.62 5.72 -1.45
CA THR A 95 -6.48 6.26 -0.10
C THR A 95 -5.07 5.98 0.42
N HIS A 96 -4.71 6.58 1.55
CA HIS A 96 -3.35 6.50 2.10
C HIS A 96 -3.43 6.16 3.59
N PRO A 97 -3.70 4.88 3.92
CA PRO A 97 -3.90 4.49 5.32
C PRO A 97 -2.67 4.59 6.21
N VAL A 98 -1.47 4.42 5.68
CA VAL A 98 -0.26 4.46 6.49
C VAL A 98 0.78 5.34 5.84
N SER A 99 1.33 6.28 6.59
CA SER A 99 2.30 7.24 6.07
C SER A 99 3.62 7.13 6.82
N GLY A 100 4.66 6.72 6.11
CA GLY A 100 6.02 6.82 6.62
C GLY A 100 6.37 5.94 7.80
N GLU A 101 6.34 4.62 7.62
CA GLU A 101 6.68 3.66 8.66
C GLU A 101 7.84 2.77 8.23
N PRO A 102 8.64 2.26 9.19
CA PRO A 102 9.71 1.34 8.82
C PRO A 102 9.15 -0.01 8.38
N MET A 103 9.90 -0.73 7.56
CA MET A 103 9.45 -2.02 7.03
C MET A 103 9.06 -2.99 8.15
N ALA A 104 9.74 -2.94 9.29
CA ALA A 104 9.45 -3.86 10.40
C ALA A 104 8.00 -3.73 10.89
N ARG A 105 7.37 -2.58 10.70
CA ARG A 105 5.99 -2.37 11.12
C ARG A 105 4.97 -2.64 10.03
N ILE A 106 5.42 -2.75 8.78
CA ILE A 106 4.49 -2.85 7.66
C ILE A 106 3.61 -4.12 7.73
N PRO A 107 4.14 -5.31 8.03
CA PRO A 107 3.26 -6.48 8.08
C PRO A 107 2.13 -6.34 9.09
N LYS A 108 2.41 -5.80 10.28
CA LYS A 108 1.37 -5.61 11.28
C LYS A 108 0.36 -4.59 10.84
N LEU A 109 0.83 -3.48 10.25
CA LEU A 109 -0.08 -2.41 9.81
C LEU A 109 -0.93 -2.88 8.63
N LEU A 110 -0.37 -3.71 7.74
CA LEU A 110 -1.16 -4.30 6.66
C LEU A 110 -2.27 -5.19 7.24
N ASP A 111 -1.92 -6.05 8.20
CA ASP A 111 -2.90 -6.94 8.77
C ASP A 111 -4.00 -6.18 9.50
N GLU A 112 -3.63 -5.13 10.21
CA GLU A 112 -4.63 -4.29 10.88
C GLU A 112 -5.59 -3.69 9.86
N PHE A 113 -5.06 -3.18 8.75
CA PHE A 113 -5.92 -2.59 7.73
C PHE A 113 -6.79 -3.64 7.03
N ILE A 114 -6.19 -4.74 6.64
CA ILE A 114 -6.88 -5.75 5.84
C ILE A 114 -7.92 -6.52 6.66
N ASN A 115 -7.60 -6.84 7.90
CA ASN A 115 -8.42 -7.74 8.69
C ASN A 115 -9.10 -7.15 9.92
N VAL A 116 -8.68 -5.99 10.41
CA VAL A 116 -9.19 -5.44 11.67
C VAL A 116 -9.95 -4.14 11.49
N THR A 117 -9.31 -3.13 10.95
CA THR A 117 -9.95 -1.81 10.86
C THR A 117 -10.59 -1.54 9.52
N GLY A 118 -10.01 -2.07 8.44
CA GLY A 118 -10.47 -1.72 7.11
C GLY A 118 -10.26 -0.25 6.83
N PRO A 119 -10.91 0.26 5.81
CA PRO A 119 -10.88 1.68 5.52
C PRO A 119 -11.41 2.43 6.73
N MET A 120 -10.73 3.49 7.09
CA MET A 120 -11.17 4.22 8.25
C MET A 120 -12.52 4.73 8.05
N GLU A 121 -13.25 4.58 9.08
CA GLU A 121 -14.54 5.00 8.94
C GLU A 121 -14.65 6.40 9.04
N GLY A 122 -13.69 6.96 9.60
CA GLY A 122 -13.74 8.34 9.65
C GLY A 122 -14.02 8.80 8.33
N GLU A 123 -13.58 8.07 7.47
CA GLU A 123 -13.91 8.37 6.24
C GLU A 123 -15.24 8.09 6.03
N LYS A 124 -15.79 7.43 6.86
CA LYS A 124 -17.12 7.27 6.68
C LYS A 124 -17.80 8.14 7.60
N ASN A 125 -17.43 8.44 8.44
CA ASN A 125 -18.07 9.22 9.15
C ASN A 125 -18.24 10.34 8.80
N HIS A 126 -18.20 10.21 8.47
CA HIS A 126 -18.51 10.85 8.21
C HIS A 126 -19.41 10.84 7.98
N CYS A 127 -19.83 10.35 8.12
CA CYS A 127 -20.67 10.31 8.12
C CYS A 127 -21.22 10.35 8.81
N LEU A 128 -21.21 10.13 9.32
CA LEU A 128 -21.65 10.27 9.94
C LEU A 128 -22.01 11.07 10.24
N GLN A 129 -22.12 11.22 10.30
CA GLN A 129 -22.45 11.99 10.41
C GLN A 129 -23.14 12.45 10.42
N VAL A 130 -23.48 11.95 10.35
CA VAL A 130 -24.08 12.38 10.21
C VAL A 130 -24.56 12.63 10.38
N ASN A 131 -24.80 12.44 10.58
CA ASN A 131 -25.11 12.71 10.65
C ASN A 131 -25.41 13.05 10.80
#